data_9ac8c8ee8abf656b65c3a2154e52b1a5
#
_entry.id   9ac8c8ee8abf656b65c3a2154e52b1a5
#
_cell.length_a   1.000
_cell.length_b   1.000
_cell.length_c   1.000
_cell.angle_alpha   90.00
_cell.angle_beta   90.00
_cell.angle_gamma   90.00
#
_symmetry.space_group_name_H-M   'P 1'
#
loop_
_entity.id
_entity.type
_entity.pdbx_description
1 polymer ?
#
loop_
_entity_poly.entity_id
_entity_poly.type
_entity_poly.pdbx_seq_one_letter_code
_entity_poly.pdbx_strand_id
1 'polypeptide(L)'
;GTMNGYGERTGNADLCTLIPNLSLKMDFETVPEESLEKLTPIANHIAELVNIAIDSRHPYVGSSAFTHKAGLHASGMSKDNTLYEHINASQVGNYTRTTVSELAGRASVITKAKEFGIELSNGDAKNLIEQVQELEYQGFQFEAADGSLYLLMKKIMGEEPSFFDFESFRVYSERRNSENVVSEAVCKISVDEERY
;
A
#
# COMPACT_ATOMS: atom_id res chain seq x y z
N GLY A 1 -19.84 -19.46 -9.30
CA GLY A 1 -18.77 -18.48 -9.14
C GLY A 1 -17.55 -19.08 -8.48
N THR A 2 -16.47 -18.34 -8.52
CA THR A 2 -15.20 -18.70 -7.87
C THR A 2 -14.65 -17.49 -7.13
N MET A 3 -13.80 -17.73 -6.13
CA MET A 3 -13.05 -16.64 -5.50
C MET A 3 -12.12 -16.01 -6.53
N ASN A 4 -12.04 -14.68 -6.49
CA ASN A 4 -11.29 -13.85 -7.45
C ASN A 4 -11.72 -14.03 -8.92
N GLY A 5 -12.87 -14.64 -9.18
CA GLY A 5 -13.40 -14.85 -10.53
C GLY A 5 -12.60 -15.83 -11.41
N TYR A 6 -11.69 -16.60 -10.85
CA TYR A 6 -10.83 -17.50 -11.62
C TYR A 6 -11.61 -18.53 -12.42
N GLY A 7 -11.21 -18.75 -13.66
CA GLY A 7 -11.84 -19.72 -14.56
C GLY A 7 -11.32 -19.59 -15.99
N GLU A 8 -11.83 -20.43 -16.87
CA GLU A 8 -11.45 -20.40 -18.29
C GLU A 8 -11.94 -19.13 -19.00
N ARG A 9 -11.24 -18.71 -20.03
CA ARG A 9 -11.55 -17.59 -20.91
C ARG A 9 -11.72 -16.26 -20.14
N THR A 10 -12.95 -15.82 -19.94
CA THR A 10 -13.30 -14.59 -19.22
C THR A 10 -13.42 -14.78 -17.70
N GLY A 11 -13.17 -15.99 -17.21
CA GLY A 11 -13.36 -16.35 -15.83
C GLY A 11 -14.79 -16.71 -15.46
N ASN A 12 -15.03 -16.86 -14.18
CA ASN A 12 -16.34 -17.12 -13.59
C ASN A 12 -16.88 -15.88 -12.88
N ALA A 13 -18.13 -15.95 -12.43
CA ALA A 13 -18.69 -14.93 -11.56
C ALA A 13 -17.85 -14.82 -10.28
N ASP A 14 -17.38 -13.62 -10.01
CA ASP A 14 -16.45 -13.35 -8.91
C ASP A 14 -17.16 -13.25 -7.56
N LEU A 15 -16.90 -14.22 -6.69
CA LEU A 15 -17.51 -14.26 -5.36
C LEU A 15 -17.02 -13.15 -4.45
N CYS A 16 -15.81 -12.62 -4.66
CA CYS A 16 -15.29 -11.49 -3.89
C CYS A 16 -16.10 -10.20 -4.12
N THR A 17 -16.78 -10.11 -5.25
CA THR A 17 -17.67 -8.98 -5.58
C THR A 17 -19.13 -9.32 -5.28
N LEU A 18 -19.58 -10.53 -5.59
CA LEU A 18 -20.99 -10.93 -5.46
C LEU A 18 -21.43 -11.03 -3.99
N ILE A 19 -20.65 -11.70 -3.13
CA ILE A 19 -21.02 -11.91 -1.74
C ILE A 19 -21.25 -10.58 -1.00
N PRO A 20 -20.29 -9.60 -1.02
CA PRO A 20 -20.53 -8.35 -0.33
C PRO A 20 -21.68 -7.52 -0.94
N ASN A 21 -21.89 -7.55 -2.25
CA ASN A 21 -23.03 -6.88 -2.84
C ASN A 21 -24.36 -7.47 -2.36
N LEU A 22 -24.48 -8.78 -2.35
CA LEU A 22 -25.69 -9.44 -1.90
C LEU A 22 -25.93 -9.20 -0.40
N SER A 23 -24.90 -9.37 0.44
CA SER A 23 -25.04 -9.24 1.90
C SER A 23 -25.19 -7.80 2.36
N LEU A 24 -24.33 -6.88 1.89
CA LEU A 24 -24.23 -5.53 2.45
C LEU A 24 -25.10 -4.49 1.73
N LYS A 25 -25.61 -4.80 0.52
CA LYS A 25 -26.37 -3.85 -0.28
C LYS A 25 -27.76 -4.32 -0.66
N MET A 26 -28.00 -5.62 -0.63
CA MET A 26 -29.24 -6.21 -1.09
C MET A 26 -29.96 -7.02 -0.01
N ASP A 27 -29.44 -7.01 1.22
CA ASP A 27 -30.00 -7.66 2.41
C ASP A 27 -30.24 -9.17 2.24
N PHE A 28 -29.43 -9.86 1.43
CA PHE A 28 -29.46 -11.32 1.33
C PHE A 28 -28.52 -11.95 2.36
N GLU A 29 -28.98 -12.94 3.07
CA GLU A 29 -28.13 -13.78 3.91
C GLU A 29 -27.31 -14.73 3.02
N THR A 30 -26.01 -14.45 2.82
CA THR A 30 -25.12 -15.28 2.01
C THR A 30 -24.11 -16.04 2.86
N VAL A 31 -23.40 -15.34 3.73
CA VAL A 31 -22.40 -15.87 4.67
C VAL A 31 -22.54 -15.17 6.02
N PRO A 32 -22.12 -15.79 7.14
CA PRO A 32 -22.05 -15.10 8.42
C PRO A 32 -21.15 -13.86 8.36
N GLU A 33 -21.47 -12.84 9.14
CA GLU A 33 -20.73 -11.57 9.17
C GLU A 33 -19.24 -11.78 9.48
N GLU A 34 -18.92 -12.64 10.44
CA GLU A 34 -17.55 -13.04 10.78
C GLU A 34 -16.77 -13.73 9.64
N SER A 35 -17.50 -14.31 8.67
CA SER A 35 -16.90 -14.88 7.47
C SER A 35 -16.66 -13.82 6.39
N LEU A 36 -17.54 -12.81 6.33
CA LEU A 36 -17.38 -11.69 5.41
C LEU A 36 -16.14 -10.86 5.76
N GLU A 37 -15.83 -10.67 7.03
CA GLU A 37 -14.60 -10.01 7.50
C GLU A 37 -13.30 -10.74 7.09
N LYS A 38 -13.40 -12.00 6.67
CA LYS A 38 -12.26 -12.78 6.15
C LYS A 38 -12.10 -12.71 4.63
N LEU A 39 -12.97 -11.98 3.93
CA LEU A 39 -13.02 -11.99 2.46
C LEU A 39 -11.68 -11.57 1.84
N THR A 40 -11.12 -10.44 2.26
CA THR A 40 -9.85 -9.93 1.73
C THR A 40 -8.67 -10.86 2.05
N PRO A 41 -8.46 -11.35 3.28
CA PRO A 41 -7.44 -12.36 3.57
C PRO A 41 -7.57 -13.62 2.72
N ILE A 42 -8.80 -14.14 2.54
CA ILE A 42 -9.05 -15.34 1.73
C ILE A 42 -8.72 -15.07 0.24
N ALA A 43 -9.15 -13.93 -0.29
CA ALA A 43 -8.85 -13.55 -1.67
C ALA A 43 -7.33 -13.50 -1.93
N ASN A 44 -6.58 -12.86 -1.03
CA ASN A 44 -5.12 -12.81 -1.11
C ASN A 44 -4.47 -14.18 -0.99
N HIS A 45 -4.91 -15.01 -0.04
CA HIS A 45 -4.38 -16.35 0.13
C HIS A 45 -4.57 -17.21 -1.12
N ILE A 46 -5.75 -17.15 -1.76
CA ILE A 46 -6.00 -17.90 -3.00
C ILE A 46 -5.14 -17.34 -4.15
N ALA A 47 -4.96 -16.03 -4.23
CA ALA A 47 -4.10 -15.40 -5.22
C ALA A 47 -2.63 -15.88 -5.10
N GLU A 48 -2.14 -16.00 -3.87
CA GLU A 48 -0.81 -16.56 -3.57
C GLU A 48 -0.70 -18.03 -4.01
N LEU A 49 -1.70 -18.85 -3.68
CA LEU A 49 -1.70 -20.27 -4.07
C LEU A 49 -1.65 -20.48 -5.59
N VAL A 50 -2.32 -19.65 -6.36
CA VAL A 50 -2.33 -19.74 -7.83
C VAL A 50 -1.25 -18.88 -8.49
N ASN A 51 -0.48 -18.12 -7.71
CA ASN A 51 0.56 -17.20 -8.15
C ASN A 51 0.05 -16.17 -9.19
N ILE A 52 -1.15 -15.63 -8.97
CA ILE A 52 -1.76 -14.56 -9.77
C ILE A 52 -2.10 -13.40 -8.85
N ALA A 53 -1.43 -12.26 -9.02
CA ALA A 53 -1.69 -11.08 -8.22
C ALA A 53 -3.12 -10.55 -8.42
N ILE A 54 -3.77 -10.16 -7.32
CA ILE A 54 -5.06 -9.45 -7.38
C ILE A 54 -4.82 -8.05 -7.95
N ASP A 55 -5.72 -7.60 -8.84
CA ASP A 55 -5.73 -6.20 -9.27
C ASP A 55 -5.92 -5.30 -8.03
N SER A 56 -5.04 -4.33 -7.85
CA SER A 56 -5.13 -3.38 -6.72
C SER A 56 -6.47 -2.64 -6.66
N ARG A 57 -7.16 -2.49 -7.78
CA ARG A 57 -8.47 -1.84 -7.90
C ARG A 57 -9.64 -2.81 -7.83
N HIS A 58 -9.38 -4.09 -7.58
CA HIS A 58 -10.46 -5.09 -7.46
C HIS A 58 -11.49 -4.66 -6.41
N PRO A 59 -12.78 -4.64 -6.73
CA PRO A 59 -13.81 -4.24 -5.77
C PRO A 59 -13.69 -5.02 -4.46
N TYR A 60 -13.85 -4.34 -3.34
CA TYR A 60 -13.80 -4.84 -1.96
C TYR A 60 -12.45 -5.36 -1.49
N VAL A 61 -11.74 -6.18 -2.27
CA VAL A 61 -10.54 -6.92 -1.81
C VAL A 61 -9.23 -6.33 -2.32
N GLY A 62 -9.27 -5.47 -3.33
CA GLY A 62 -8.09 -4.83 -3.88
C GLY A 62 -7.42 -3.89 -2.87
N SER A 63 -6.11 -3.77 -2.93
CA SER A 63 -5.33 -2.93 -2.02
C SER A 63 -5.66 -1.43 -2.13
N SER A 64 -6.22 -1.00 -3.26
CA SER A 64 -6.63 0.39 -3.49
C SER A 64 -8.14 0.60 -3.40
N ALA A 65 -8.94 -0.44 -3.09
CA ALA A 65 -10.40 -0.38 -3.07
C ALA A 65 -10.96 0.67 -2.08
N PHE A 66 -10.24 0.92 -0.99
CA PHE A 66 -10.58 1.91 0.04
C PHE A 66 -9.45 2.93 0.23
N THR A 67 -8.82 3.35 -0.87
CA THR A 67 -7.70 4.28 -0.84
C THR A 67 -8.15 5.68 -1.26
N HIS A 68 -7.86 6.68 -0.43
CA HIS A 68 -8.19 8.07 -0.67
C HIS A 68 -6.91 8.90 -0.89
N LYS A 69 -6.83 9.62 -2.01
CA LYS A 69 -5.66 10.43 -2.39
C LYS A 69 -5.87 11.94 -2.17
N ALA A 70 -7.07 12.43 -2.32
CA ALA A 70 -7.33 13.87 -2.32
C ALA A 70 -7.53 14.44 -0.91
N GLY A 71 -6.95 15.62 -0.64
CA GLY A 71 -7.07 16.29 0.66
C GLY A 71 -8.50 16.61 1.09
N LEU A 72 -9.42 16.88 0.14
CA LEU A 72 -10.85 17.04 0.41
C LEU A 72 -11.49 15.74 0.89
N HIS A 73 -11.13 14.61 0.30
CA HIS A 73 -11.60 13.29 0.72
C HIS A 73 -11.09 12.96 2.13
N ALA A 74 -9.79 13.14 2.38
CA ALA A 74 -9.21 12.92 3.71
C ALA A 74 -9.85 13.82 4.79
N SER A 75 -10.15 15.09 4.47
CA SER A 75 -10.85 15.99 5.37
C SER A 75 -12.32 15.61 5.60
N GLY A 76 -13.00 15.07 4.59
CA GLY A 76 -14.36 14.54 4.72
C GLY A 76 -14.39 13.28 5.58
N MET A 77 -13.51 12.32 5.27
CA MET A 77 -13.35 11.06 5.99
C MET A 77 -13.02 11.25 7.48
N SER A 78 -12.24 12.28 7.83
CA SER A 78 -11.95 12.59 9.24
C SER A 78 -13.20 13.04 10.04
N LYS A 79 -14.26 13.44 9.35
CA LYS A 79 -15.54 13.85 9.96
C LYS A 79 -16.55 12.71 9.95
N ASP A 80 -16.66 12.03 8.83
CA ASP A 80 -17.57 10.91 8.63
C ASP A 80 -17.09 10.02 7.47
N ASN A 81 -16.75 8.78 7.77
CA ASN A 81 -16.25 7.81 6.80
C ASN A 81 -17.31 7.49 5.72
N THR A 82 -18.58 7.58 6.03
CA THR A 82 -19.69 7.28 5.11
C THR A 82 -19.79 8.25 3.94
N LEU A 83 -19.12 9.41 3.99
CA LEU A 83 -19.18 10.41 2.93
C LEU A 83 -18.54 9.94 1.60
N TYR A 84 -17.57 9.06 1.67
CA TYR A 84 -16.82 8.58 0.50
C TYR A 84 -16.69 7.05 0.41
N GLU A 85 -17.01 6.33 1.47
CA GLU A 85 -17.04 4.88 1.49
C GLU A 85 -18.49 4.38 1.56
N HIS A 86 -18.84 3.52 0.63
CA HIS A 86 -20.21 2.98 0.53
C HIS A 86 -20.47 1.83 1.50
N ILE A 87 -19.43 1.31 2.14
CA ILE A 87 -19.39 0.35 3.25
C ILE A 87 -18.17 0.63 4.12
N ASN A 88 -18.14 0.12 5.34
CA ASN A 88 -16.93 0.11 6.14
C ASN A 88 -15.97 -0.97 5.61
N ALA A 89 -14.73 -0.60 5.32
CA ALA A 89 -13.72 -1.51 4.78
C ALA A 89 -13.48 -2.76 5.66
N SER A 90 -13.60 -2.62 6.98
CA SER A 90 -13.42 -3.73 7.93
C SER A 90 -14.46 -4.83 7.75
N GLN A 91 -15.67 -4.53 7.26
CA GLN A 91 -16.72 -5.53 7.02
C GLN A 91 -16.30 -6.59 5.98
N VAL A 92 -15.32 -6.29 5.14
CA VAL A 92 -14.78 -7.21 4.14
C VAL A 92 -13.31 -7.59 4.42
N GLY A 93 -12.83 -7.30 5.62
CA GLY A 93 -11.45 -7.56 6.04
C GLY A 93 -10.40 -6.70 5.32
N ASN A 94 -10.81 -5.58 4.76
CA ASN A 94 -9.93 -4.57 4.20
C ASN A 94 -9.80 -3.37 5.15
N TYR A 95 -9.07 -2.36 4.81
CA TYR A 95 -8.92 -1.14 5.60
C TYR A 95 -8.80 0.10 4.72
N THR A 96 -9.27 1.22 5.26
CA THR A 96 -9.13 2.53 4.63
C THR A 96 -7.68 2.96 4.65
N ARG A 97 -7.20 3.48 3.53
CA ARG A 97 -5.84 4.01 3.37
C ARG A 97 -5.88 5.45 2.90
N THR A 98 -4.97 6.24 3.43
CA THR A 98 -4.70 7.58 2.90
C THR A 98 -3.34 7.56 2.24
N THR A 99 -3.26 7.97 0.97
CA THR A 99 -1.98 8.11 0.28
C THR A 99 -1.47 9.54 0.37
N VAL A 100 -0.15 9.67 0.51
CA VAL A 100 0.56 10.95 0.46
C VAL A 100 1.24 11.05 -0.90
N SER A 101 1.04 12.16 -1.58
CA SER A 101 1.68 12.50 -2.86
C SER A 101 2.00 13.99 -2.89
N GLU A 102 2.60 14.49 -3.96
CA GLU A 102 2.91 15.92 -4.16
C GLU A 102 1.71 16.86 -3.92
N LEU A 103 0.48 16.38 -4.14
CA LEU A 103 -0.75 17.12 -3.92
C LEU A 103 -1.31 16.96 -2.49
N ALA A 104 -0.62 16.21 -1.63
CA ALA A 104 -1.08 15.99 -0.27
C ALA A 104 -1.04 17.28 0.55
N GLY A 105 -2.16 17.62 1.12
CA GLY A 105 -2.24 18.69 2.10
C GLY A 105 -1.67 18.26 3.47
N ARG A 106 -1.37 19.25 4.32
CA ARG A 106 -0.83 19.04 5.66
C ARG A 106 -1.65 18.07 6.51
N ALA A 107 -2.98 18.14 6.40
CA ALA A 107 -3.90 17.25 7.12
C ALA A 107 -3.71 15.78 6.74
N SER A 108 -3.52 15.48 5.45
CA SER A 108 -3.30 14.09 4.96
C SER A 108 -1.99 13.53 5.49
N VAL A 109 -0.93 14.35 5.50
CA VAL A 109 0.39 13.96 6.04
C VAL A 109 0.32 13.66 7.54
N ILE A 110 -0.36 14.50 8.31
CA ILE A 110 -0.54 14.29 9.76
C ILE A 110 -1.38 13.03 10.03
N THR A 111 -2.43 12.79 9.23
CA THR A 111 -3.24 11.58 9.35
C THR A 111 -2.41 10.34 9.07
N LYS A 112 -1.61 10.36 8.00
CA LYS A 112 -0.72 9.24 7.64
C LYS A 112 0.37 8.98 8.69
N ALA A 113 0.92 10.03 9.30
CA ALA A 113 1.87 9.89 10.39
C ALA A 113 1.23 9.19 11.61
N LYS A 114 -0.02 9.53 11.94
CA LYS A 114 -0.77 8.86 13.02
C LYS A 114 -1.03 7.38 12.73
N GLU A 115 -1.29 7.01 11.46
CA GLU A 115 -1.40 5.59 11.06
C GLU A 115 -0.12 4.82 11.37
N PHE A 116 1.06 5.47 11.26
CA PHE A 116 2.36 4.91 11.61
C PHE A 116 2.72 5.03 13.11
N GLY A 117 1.83 5.58 13.93
CA GLY A 117 2.12 5.86 15.35
C GLY A 117 3.12 7.00 15.57
N ILE A 118 3.25 7.90 14.59
CA ILE A 118 4.17 9.05 14.63
C ILE A 118 3.36 10.33 14.89
N GLU A 119 3.82 11.12 15.87
CA GLU A 119 3.32 12.47 16.12
C GLU A 119 4.22 13.49 15.42
N LEU A 120 3.75 14.05 14.30
CA LEU A 120 4.46 15.12 13.58
C LEU A 120 4.02 16.49 14.07
N SER A 121 4.99 17.37 14.31
CA SER A 121 4.71 18.79 14.49
C SER A 121 4.24 19.43 13.17
N ASN A 122 3.61 20.62 13.26
CA ASN A 122 3.22 21.35 12.05
C ASN A 122 4.42 21.76 11.18
N GLY A 123 5.60 21.96 11.80
CA GLY A 123 6.86 22.26 11.12
C GLY A 123 7.38 21.06 10.35
N ASP A 124 7.41 19.88 11.00
CA ASP A 124 7.86 18.63 10.39
C ASP A 124 6.94 18.20 9.24
N ALA A 125 5.63 18.36 9.42
CA ALA A 125 4.66 18.08 8.37
C ALA A 125 4.87 18.96 7.11
N LYS A 126 5.24 20.23 7.30
CA LYS A 126 5.57 21.12 6.18
C LYS A 126 6.88 20.67 5.49
N ASN A 127 7.91 20.39 6.27
CA ASN A 127 9.19 19.90 5.75
C ASN A 127 9.03 18.59 4.99
N LEU A 128 8.20 17.66 5.52
CA LEU A 128 7.90 16.40 4.85
C LEU A 128 7.24 16.61 3.47
N ILE A 129 6.28 17.53 3.36
CA ILE A 129 5.63 17.84 2.09
C ILE A 129 6.67 18.37 1.08
N GLU A 130 7.52 19.30 1.50
CA GLU A 130 8.56 19.87 0.65
C GLU A 130 9.55 18.79 0.17
N GLN A 131 9.96 17.88 1.05
CA GLN A 131 10.86 16.78 0.68
C GLN A 131 10.18 15.73 -0.22
N VAL A 132 8.91 15.39 0.02
CA VAL A 132 8.16 14.49 -0.85
C VAL A 132 8.04 15.08 -2.25
N GLN A 133 7.68 16.37 -2.37
CA GLN A 133 7.58 17.06 -3.66
C GLN A 133 8.93 17.06 -4.42
N GLU A 134 10.03 17.33 -3.75
CA GLU A 134 11.37 17.32 -4.36
C GLU A 134 11.75 15.91 -4.83
N LEU A 135 11.50 14.89 -4.02
CA LEU A 135 11.80 13.50 -4.38
C LEU A 135 10.88 13.01 -5.53
N GLU A 136 9.60 13.37 -5.52
CA GLU A 136 8.69 13.03 -6.63
C GLU A 136 9.09 13.74 -7.94
N TYR A 137 9.59 14.97 -7.87
CA TYR A 137 10.17 15.64 -9.03
C TYR A 137 11.41 14.92 -9.59
N GLN A 138 12.19 14.26 -8.72
CA GLN A 138 13.32 13.40 -9.10
C GLN A 138 12.89 12.02 -9.62
N GLY A 139 11.60 11.69 -9.62
CA GLY A 139 11.05 10.44 -10.14
C GLY A 139 10.71 9.38 -9.09
N PHE A 140 10.82 9.68 -7.80
CA PHE A 140 10.33 8.81 -6.74
C PHE A 140 8.79 8.80 -6.71
N GLN A 141 8.21 7.77 -6.12
CA GLN A 141 6.76 7.66 -5.93
C GLN A 141 6.47 7.18 -4.51
N PHE A 142 5.67 7.97 -3.78
CA PHE A 142 5.31 7.66 -2.39
C PHE A 142 3.90 7.07 -2.24
N GLU A 143 3.10 7.03 -3.30
CA GLU A 143 1.68 6.62 -3.27
C GLU A 143 1.44 5.21 -2.72
N ALA A 144 2.40 4.29 -2.93
CA ALA A 144 2.34 2.92 -2.42
C ALA A 144 3.60 2.53 -1.64
N ALA A 145 4.44 3.50 -1.26
CA ALA A 145 5.73 3.29 -0.62
C ALA A 145 5.69 3.69 0.86
N ASP A 146 4.77 3.10 1.63
CA ASP A 146 4.55 3.39 3.04
C ASP A 146 5.83 3.27 3.89
N GLY A 147 6.67 2.26 3.63
CA GLY A 147 7.96 2.10 4.30
C GLY A 147 8.92 3.26 4.02
N SER A 148 9.03 3.69 2.77
CA SER A 148 9.88 4.83 2.39
C SER A 148 9.37 6.13 3.02
N LEU A 149 8.06 6.33 3.05
CA LEU A 149 7.46 7.50 3.69
C LEU A 149 7.69 7.49 5.22
N TYR A 150 7.54 6.33 5.86
CA TYR A 150 7.84 6.15 7.28
C TYR A 150 9.30 6.51 7.61
N LEU A 151 10.26 6.00 6.81
CA LEU A 151 11.68 6.32 6.99
C LEU A 151 11.97 7.81 6.79
N LEU A 152 11.33 8.44 5.80
CA LEU A 152 11.46 9.88 5.58
C LEU A 152 10.93 10.69 6.77
N MET A 153 9.80 10.28 7.36
CA MET A 153 9.27 10.90 8.58
C MET A 153 10.25 10.77 9.74
N LYS A 154 10.81 9.58 9.97
CA LYS A 154 11.81 9.34 11.02
C LYS A 154 13.06 10.20 10.83
N LYS A 155 13.54 10.30 9.60
CA LYS A 155 14.68 11.15 9.26
C LYS A 155 14.44 12.63 9.56
N ILE A 156 13.25 13.14 9.24
CA ILE A 156 12.87 14.54 9.53
C ILE A 156 12.83 14.82 11.02
N MET A 157 12.42 13.84 11.82
CA MET A 157 12.42 13.91 13.29
C MET A 157 13.82 13.78 13.92
N GLY A 158 14.85 13.54 13.11
CA GLY A 158 16.21 13.28 13.59
C GLY A 158 16.42 11.86 14.11
N GLU A 159 15.47 10.95 13.84
CA GLU A 159 15.52 9.54 14.17
C GLU A 159 15.80 8.75 12.89
N GLU A 160 17.06 8.61 12.51
CA GLU A 160 17.43 7.81 11.33
C GLU A 160 17.71 6.37 11.75
N PRO A 161 16.76 5.42 11.55
CA PRO A 161 16.99 4.05 11.92
C PRO A 161 18.05 3.45 10.97
N SER A 162 19.15 2.97 11.53
CA SER A 162 20.12 2.15 10.81
C SER A 162 19.79 0.69 11.04
N PHE A 163 19.44 -0.03 9.98
CA PHE A 163 19.15 -1.47 10.03
C PHE A 163 20.39 -2.32 9.68
N PHE A 164 21.37 -1.70 9.05
CA PHE A 164 22.63 -2.30 8.69
C PHE A 164 23.67 -1.23 8.40
N ASP A 165 24.92 -1.56 8.53
CA ASP A 165 26.03 -0.75 8.08
C ASP A 165 26.50 -1.21 6.70
N PHE A 166 26.61 -0.27 5.78
CA PHE A 166 27.06 -0.54 4.43
C PHE A 166 28.59 -0.49 4.38
N GLU A 167 29.25 -1.63 4.09
CA GLU A 167 30.71 -1.71 4.02
C GLU A 167 31.25 -1.39 2.62
N SER A 168 30.73 -2.08 1.61
CA SER A 168 31.23 -1.91 0.23
C SER A 168 30.29 -2.54 -0.79
N PHE A 169 30.40 -2.12 -2.04
CA PHE A 169 29.76 -2.81 -3.16
C PHE A 169 30.70 -2.94 -4.34
N ARG A 170 30.39 -3.87 -5.21
CA ARG A 170 31.09 -4.12 -6.46
C ARG A 170 30.07 -4.40 -7.54
N VAL A 171 30.21 -3.73 -8.70
CA VAL A 171 29.32 -3.92 -9.85
C VAL A 171 30.17 -4.40 -11.02
N TYR A 172 29.70 -5.45 -11.69
CA TYR A 172 30.21 -5.92 -12.97
C TYR A 172 29.15 -5.73 -14.03
N SER A 173 29.53 -5.12 -15.14
CA SER A 173 28.64 -5.01 -16.31
C SER A 173 29.33 -5.66 -17.49
N GLU A 174 28.67 -6.59 -18.15
CA GLU A 174 29.19 -7.34 -19.27
C GLU A 174 28.26 -7.27 -20.47
N ARG A 175 28.83 -7.06 -21.65
CA ARG A 175 28.14 -7.17 -22.92
C ARG A 175 28.78 -8.26 -23.75
N ARG A 176 28.04 -9.32 -24.07
CA ARG A 176 28.44 -10.40 -24.94
C ARG A 176 27.78 -10.31 -26.31
N ASN A 177 28.56 -10.28 -27.39
CA ASN A 177 28.10 -10.47 -28.78
C ASN A 177 26.83 -9.64 -29.18
N SER A 178 26.80 -8.33 -29.00
CA SER A 178 25.67 -7.47 -29.37
C SER A 178 24.35 -7.73 -28.62
N GLU A 179 24.35 -8.60 -27.63
CA GLU A 179 23.21 -8.88 -26.76
C GLU A 179 23.03 -7.81 -25.68
N ASN A 180 22.00 -7.95 -24.89
CA ASN A 180 21.72 -7.05 -23.76
C ASN A 180 22.90 -7.02 -22.77
N VAL A 181 23.09 -5.86 -22.16
CA VAL A 181 24.05 -5.73 -21.04
C VAL A 181 23.48 -6.44 -19.82
N VAL A 182 24.28 -7.32 -19.25
CA VAL A 182 23.98 -7.97 -17.96
C VAL A 182 24.82 -7.30 -16.90
N SER A 183 24.22 -6.93 -15.79
CA SER A 183 24.91 -6.35 -14.65
C SER A 183 24.66 -7.19 -13.40
N GLU A 184 25.74 -7.44 -12.66
CA GLU A 184 25.73 -8.14 -11.38
C GLU A 184 26.32 -7.21 -10.31
N ALA A 185 25.66 -7.12 -9.16
CA ALA A 185 26.13 -6.35 -8.02
C ALA A 185 26.29 -7.25 -6.80
N VAL A 186 27.43 -7.12 -6.13
CA VAL A 186 27.68 -7.76 -4.84
C VAL A 186 27.85 -6.67 -3.80
N CYS A 187 27.02 -6.70 -2.76
CA CYS A 187 27.09 -5.79 -1.62
C CYS A 187 27.60 -6.53 -0.38
N LYS A 188 28.39 -5.83 0.43
CA LYS A 188 28.75 -6.25 1.78
C LYS A 188 28.07 -5.34 2.77
N ILE A 189 27.35 -5.91 3.69
CA ILE A 189 26.70 -5.23 4.81
C ILE A 189 27.06 -5.88 6.13
N SER A 190 26.99 -5.17 7.21
CA SER A 190 27.00 -5.74 8.57
C SER A 190 25.69 -5.40 9.30
N VAL A 191 25.19 -6.38 10.04
CA VAL A 191 24.01 -6.28 10.88
C VAL A 191 24.42 -6.80 12.25
N ASP A 192 24.22 -5.99 13.29
CA ASP A 192 24.58 -6.34 14.67
C ASP A 192 26.03 -6.90 14.81
N GLU A 193 27.00 -6.25 14.14
CA GLU A 193 28.41 -6.64 14.07
C GLU A 193 28.71 -7.93 13.25
N GLU A 194 27.71 -8.61 12.72
CA GLU A 194 27.89 -9.74 11.81
C GLU A 194 27.95 -9.27 10.34
N ARG A 195 28.84 -9.87 9.54
CA ARG A 195 29.04 -9.51 8.12
C ARG A 195 28.31 -10.45 7.18
N TYR A 196 27.67 -9.89 6.16
CA TYR A 196 26.91 -10.59 5.12
C TYR A 196 27.37 -10.20 3.72
#